data_a414e94492fd634e678297307dc45547
#
_entry.id   a414e94492fd634e678297307dc45547
#
_cell.length_a   1.000
_cell.length_b   1.000
_cell.length_c   1.000
_cell.angle_alpha   90.00
_cell.angle_beta   90.00
_cell.angle_gamma   90.00
#
_symmetry.space_group_name_H-M   'P 1'
#
loop_
_entity.id
_entity.type
_entity.pdbx_description
1 polymer ?
#
loop_
_entity_poly.entity_id
_entity_poly.type
_entity_poly.pdbx_seq_one_letter_code
_entity_poly.pdbx_strand_id
1 'polypeptide(L)'
;MIYIIGIGPGGSPKYLTSRASEVICSVGEAIYVGEMIGPGIKGLFAWRSLTTGRLTITEVNGRLESALNAGRDLAILVPGDPCLYSGQDGRERTVGQYVEWLRSRRAEFEVIPGVSSWMALCAAAGVDMTVLGTSQAILALSLERMLTVSADKKLDWTALGEACKKRPALVLFQSYAERASLPAFLSDLYPPDSEVIVGYKVSWPDEKILRMQLSAFVQQQLGDDLAKHSIIIILPTKPTP
;
A
#
# COMPACT_ATOMS: atom_id res chain seq x y z
N MET A 1 -19.99 -7.50 -15.34
CA MET A 1 -19.23 -6.31 -14.90
C MET A 1 -17.90 -6.72 -14.26
N ILE A 2 -16.85 -5.92 -14.39
CA ILE A 2 -15.54 -6.15 -13.73
C ILE A 2 -15.37 -5.11 -12.62
N TYR A 3 -15.01 -5.58 -11.41
CA TYR A 3 -14.77 -4.72 -10.26
C TYR A 3 -13.29 -4.73 -9.91
N ILE A 4 -12.70 -3.56 -9.65
CA ILE A 4 -11.34 -3.42 -9.11
C ILE A 4 -11.51 -2.85 -7.69
N ILE A 5 -11.24 -3.68 -6.69
CA ILE A 5 -11.66 -3.41 -5.31
C ILE A 5 -10.46 -3.24 -4.39
N GLY A 6 -10.36 -2.09 -3.74
CA GLY A 6 -9.46 -1.88 -2.62
C GLY A 6 -9.93 -2.62 -1.38
N ILE A 7 -9.10 -3.53 -0.87
CA ILE A 7 -9.44 -4.37 0.29
C ILE A 7 -8.81 -3.88 1.61
N GLY A 8 -8.35 -2.65 1.63
CA GLY A 8 -7.61 -2.13 2.78
C GLY A 8 -6.27 -2.86 2.95
N PRO A 9 -5.66 -2.84 4.15
CA PRO A 9 -4.36 -3.49 4.39
C PRO A 9 -4.34 -5.02 4.19
N GLY A 10 -5.48 -5.61 3.88
CA GLY A 10 -5.60 -7.01 3.46
C GLY A 10 -5.64 -8.05 4.58
N GLY A 11 -5.41 -7.67 5.83
CA GLY A 11 -5.43 -8.61 6.96
C GLY A 11 -6.83 -8.90 7.51
N SER A 12 -7.70 -7.90 7.51
CA SER A 12 -9.02 -7.96 8.14
C SER A 12 -10.07 -7.23 7.31
N PRO A 13 -11.33 -7.70 7.27
CA PRO A 13 -12.43 -7.01 6.59
C PRO A 13 -12.86 -5.69 7.25
N LYS A 14 -12.37 -5.36 8.45
CA LYS A 14 -12.72 -4.11 9.16
C LYS A 14 -12.42 -2.82 8.40
N TYR A 15 -11.53 -2.90 7.41
CA TYR A 15 -11.13 -1.77 6.56
C TYR A 15 -11.77 -1.80 5.16
N LEU A 16 -12.71 -2.70 4.91
CA LEU A 16 -13.50 -2.65 3.68
C LEU A 16 -14.46 -1.47 3.73
N THR A 17 -14.61 -0.80 2.60
CA THR A 17 -15.72 0.14 2.43
C THR A 17 -17.04 -0.63 2.34
N SER A 18 -18.17 0.01 2.63
CA SER A 18 -19.49 -0.61 2.48
C SER A 18 -19.69 -1.13 1.05
N ARG A 19 -19.29 -0.34 0.03
CA ARG A 19 -19.38 -0.75 -1.37
C ARG A 19 -18.50 -1.95 -1.69
N ALA A 20 -17.26 -2.00 -1.17
CA ALA A 20 -16.39 -3.15 -1.34
C ALA A 20 -17.01 -4.43 -0.74
N SER A 21 -17.55 -4.33 0.50
CA SER A 21 -18.22 -5.45 1.16
C SER A 21 -19.44 -5.94 0.39
N GLU A 22 -20.29 -5.03 -0.09
CA GLU A 22 -21.46 -5.34 -0.89
C GLU A 22 -21.10 -6.14 -2.15
N VAL A 23 -20.13 -5.64 -2.94
CA VAL A 23 -19.69 -6.29 -4.17
C VAL A 23 -18.98 -7.62 -3.88
N ILE A 24 -18.08 -7.68 -2.90
CA ILE A 24 -17.43 -8.92 -2.49
C ILE A 24 -18.49 -9.98 -2.09
N CYS A 25 -19.59 -9.57 -1.47
CA CYS A 25 -20.67 -10.48 -1.10
C CYS A 25 -21.52 -10.94 -2.27
N SER A 26 -21.50 -10.28 -3.42
CA SER A 26 -22.32 -10.61 -4.60
C SER A 26 -21.57 -11.34 -5.71
N VAL A 27 -20.28 -11.06 -5.91
CA VAL A 27 -19.50 -11.67 -7.02
C VAL A 27 -19.25 -13.15 -6.79
N GLY A 28 -19.36 -13.94 -7.85
CA GLY A 28 -19.08 -15.37 -7.82
C GLY A 28 -17.59 -15.72 -7.90
N GLU A 29 -16.77 -14.82 -8.44
CA GLU A 29 -15.34 -15.04 -8.66
C GLU A 29 -14.54 -13.80 -8.33
N ALA A 30 -13.38 -14.00 -7.66
CA ALA A 30 -12.41 -12.95 -7.40
C ALA A 30 -10.99 -13.43 -7.69
N ILE A 31 -10.13 -12.48 -8.05
CA ILE A 31 -8.70 -12.67 -8.25
C ILE A 31 -7.96 -11.76 -7.28
N TYR A 32 -6.97 -12.28 -6.58
CA TYR A 32 -5.98 -11.51 -5.84
C TYR A 32 -4.60 -11.84 -6.37
N VAL A 33 -3.95 -10.89 -7.05
CA VAL A 33 -2.59 -11.08 -7.55
C VAL A 33 -1.62 -10.83 -6.40
N GLY A 34 -1.10 -11.92 -5.82
CA GLY A 34 -0.23 -11.89 -4.66
C GLY A 34 -0.49 -13.03 -3.68
N GLU A 35 0.34 -13.11 -2.67
CA GLU A 35 0.29 -14.16 -1.64
C GLU A 35 -0.20 -13.63 -0.28
N MET A 36 -0.10 -12.31 -0.07
CA MET A 36 -0.38 -11.62 1.20
C MET A 36 -1.84 -11.18 1.30
N ILE A 37 -2.76 -12.14 1.38
CA ILE A 37 -4.17 -11.91 1.67
C ILE A 37 -4.55 -12.59 2.98
N GLY A 38 -5.09 -11.84 3.93
CA GLY A 38 -5.38 -12.30 5.27
C GLY A 38 -6.56 -13.27 5.38
N PRO A 39 -6.60 -14.07 6.45
CA PRO A 39 -7.65 -15.06 6.65
C PRO A 39 -9.05 -14.45 6.72
N GLY A 40 -9.19 -13.24 7.27
CA GLY A 40 -10.48 -12.55 7.33
C GLY A 40 -11.03 -12.20 5.97
N ILE A 41 -10.19 -11.75 5.03
CA ILE A 41 -10.61 -11.49 3.64
C ILE A 41 -10.86 -12.81 2.90
N LYS A 42 -9.98 -13.81 3.03
CA LYS A 42 -10.19 -15.16 2.43
C LYS A 42 -11.52 -15.78 2.88
N GLY A 43 -11.87 -15.62 4.14
CA GLY A 43 -13.11 -16.15 4.71
C GLY A 43 -14.38 -15.60 4.05
N LEU A 44 -14.33 -14.40 3.46
CA LEU A 44 -15.46 -13.83 2.71
C LEU A 44 -15.78 -14.61 1.43
N PHE A 45 -14.84 -15.42 0.94
CA PHE A 45 -14.96 -16.23 -0.27
C PHE A 45 -15.13 -17.72 0.03
N ALA A 46 -15.49 -18.13 1.27
CA ALA A 46 -15.60 -19.55 1.67
C ALA A 46 -16.51 -20.39 0.74
N TRP A 47 -17.50 -19.77 0.10
CA TRP A 47 -18.48 -20.40 -0.79
C TRP A 47 -18.35 -20.00 -2.26
N ARG A 48 -17.26 -19.30 -2.63
CA ARG A 48 -17.04 -18.70 -3.94
C ARG A 48 -15.61 -18.90 -4.41
N SER A 49 -15.35 -18.64 -5.70
CA SER A 49 -14.01 -18.79 -6.25
C SER A 49 -13.12 -17.60 -5.89
N LEU A 50 -12.04 -17.84 -5.17
CA LEU A 50 -10.95 -16.87 -4.96
C LEU A 50 -9.65 -17.48 -5.49
N THR A 51 -9.11 -16.91 -6.57
CA THR A 51 -7.79 -17.28 -7.08
C THR A 51 -6.74 -16.34 -6.48
N THR A 52 -5.72 -16.91 -5.85
CA THR A 52 -4.58 -16.18 -5.26
C THR A 52 -3.27 -16.72 -5.79
N GLY A 53 -2.21 -15.93 -5.71
CA GLY A 53 -0.85 -16.35 -6.08
C GLY A 53 -0.19 -15.39 -7.06
N ARG A 54 0.99 -15.78 -7.51
CA ARG A 54 1.78 -15.00 -8.48
C ARG A 54 1.27 -15.22 -9.90
N LEU A 55 0.08 -14.71 -10.19
CA LEU A 55 -0.51 -14.78 -11.52
C LEU A 55 0.22 -13.86 -12.50
N THR A 56 0.44 -14.35 -13.70
CA THR A 56 0.93 -13.53 -14.81
C THR A 56 -0.19 -12.64 -15.37
N ILE A 57 0.20 -11.55 -16.04
CA ILE A 57 -0.77 -10.68 -16.75
C ILE A 57 -1.62 -11.50 -17.74
N THR A 58 -1.02 -12.49 -18.41
CA THR A 58 -1.74 -13.36 -19.36
C THR A 58 -2.79 -14.21 -18.67
N GLU A 59 -2.50 -14.78 -17.51
CA GLU A 59 -3.46 -15.57 -16.73
C GLU A 59 -4.61 -14.72 -16.22
N VAL A 60 -4.31 -13.51 -15.72
CA VAL A 60 -5.36 -12.56 -15.29
C VAL A 60 -6.22 -12.15 -16.48
N ASN A 61 -5.63 -11.83 -17.65
CA ASN A 61 -6.39 -11.50 -18.84
C ASN A 61 -7.30 -12.63 -19.29
N GLY A 62 -6.81 -13.86 -19.31
CA GLY A 62 -7.63 -15.01 -19.71
C GLY A 62 -8.88 -15.17 -18.82
N ARG A 63 -8.77 -14.92 -17.51
CA ARG A 63 -9.91 -14.94 -16.60
C ARG A 63 -10.86 -13.78 -16.84
N LEU A 64 -10.34 -12.57 -17.04
CA LEU A 64 -11.15 -11.39 -17.37
C LEU A 64 -11.94 -11.61 -18.69
N GLU A 65 -11.27 -12.08 -19.72
CA GLU A 65 -11.90 -12.38 -21.02
C GLU A 65 -12.96 -13.48 -20.88
N SER A 66 -12.67 -14.54 -20.13
CA SER A 66 -13.64 -15.60 -19.84
C SER A 66 -14.88 -15.06 -19.12
N ALA A 67 -14.71 -14.19 -18.13
CA ALA A 67 -15.81 -13.59 -17.40
C ALA A 67 -16.66 -12.68 -18.30
N LEU A 68 -16.01 -11.81 -19.09
CA LEU A 68 -16.68 -10.90 -20.03
C LEU A 68 -17.48 -11.66 -21.09
N ASN A 69 -16.88 -12.69 -21.71
CA ASN A 69 -17.55 -13.50 -22.73
C ASN A 69 -18.74 -14.29 -22.18
N ALA A 70 -18.68 -14.68 -20.91
CA ALA A 70 -19.75 -15.38 -20.22
C ALA A 70 -20.79 -14.46 -19.56
N GLY A 71 -20.64 -13.15 -19.67
CA GLY A 71 -21.50 -12.17 -18.98
C GLY A 71 -21.47 -12.28 -17.46
N ARG A 72 -20.36 -12.79 -16.87
CA ARG A 72 -20.21 -12.97 -15.42
C ARG A 72 -19.51 -11.80 -14.77
N ASP A 73 -19.88 -11.52 -13.54
CA ASP A 73 -19.18 -10.56 -12.68
C ASP A 73 -17.90 -11.17 -12.12
N LEU A 74 -16.83 -10.38 -12.11
CA LEU A 74 -15.53 -10.77 -11.56
C LEU A 74 -14.89 -9.61 -10.81
N ALA A 75 -14.30 -9.86 -9.64
CA ALA A 75 -13.58 -8.88 -8.85
C ALA A 75 -12.07 -9.09 -8.93
N ILE A 76 -11.31 -7.99 -9.09
CA ILE A 76 -9.86 -7.93 -8.86
C ILE A 76 -9.67 -7.26 -7.51
N LEU A 77 -9.10 -8.00 -6.56
CA LEU A 77 -8.82 -7.48 -5.22
C LEU A 77 -7.41 -6.86 -5.18
N VAL A 78 -7.33 -5.65 -4.68
CA VAL A 78 -6.07 -4.89 -4.59
C VAL A 78 -5.82 -4.52 -3.13
N PRO A 79 -4.63 -4.78 -2.56
CA PRO A 79 -4.31 -4.36 -1.20
C PRO A 79 -4.26 -2.84 -1.10
N GLY A 80 -4.74 -2.28 0.01
CA GLY A 80 -4.83 -0.85 0.21
C GLY A 80 -5.93 -0.20 -0.64
N ASP A 81 -5.55 0.89 -1.29
CA ASP A 81 -6.36 1.59 -2.29
C ASP A 81 -5.82 1.29 -3.70
N PRO A 82 -6.67 0.96 -4.68
CA PRO A 82 -6.22 0.63 -6.03
C PRO A 82 -5.49 1.77 -6.74
N CYS A 83 -5.77 3.02 -6.36
CA CYS A 83 -5.20 4.20 -6.99
C CYS A 83 -3.84 4.62 -6.39
N LEU A 84 -3.37 3.91 -5.34
CA LEU A 84 -2.11 4.21 -4.68
C LEU A 84 -1.17 3.00 -4.70
N TYR A 85 -0.11 3.09 -5.50
CA TYR A 85 0.92 2.03 -5.62
C TYR A 85 0.38 0.62 -5.91
N SER A 86 -0.70 0.52 -6.69
CA SER A 86 -1.20 -0.76 -7.18
C SER A 86 -0.32 -1.35 -8.28
N GLY A 87 -0.21 -2.68 -8.33
CA GLY A 87 0.60 -3.45 -9.28
C GLY A 87 2.11 -3.40 -8.99
N GLN A 88 2.87 -4.41 -9.40
CA GLN A 88 4.31 -4.51 -9.21
C GLN A 88 5.04 -4.92 -10.50
N ASP A 89 6.14 -4.21 -10.80
CA ASP A 89 7.28 -4.65 -11.65
C ASP A 89 6.96 -5.30 -13.01
N GLY A 90 5.95 -4.82 -13.73
CA GLY A 90 5.55 -5.44 -15.01
C GLY A 90 4.95 -6.85 -14.86
N ARG A 91 4.81 -7.35 -13.64
CA ARG A 91 4.13 -8.62 -13.32
C ARG A 91 2.65 -8.43 -13.11
N GLU A 92 2.28 -7.29 -12.53
CA GLU A 92 0.90 -6.93 -12.25
C GLU A 92 0.57 -5.59 -12.90
N ARG A 93 -0.65 -5.45 -13.35
CA ARG A 93 -1.14 -4.17 -13.86
C ARG A 93 -1.42 -3.20 -12.73
N THR A 94 -1.10 -1.94 -12.96
CA THR A 94 -1.65 -0.85 -12.17
C THR A 94 -3.15 -0.71 -12.44
N VAL A 95 -3.88 -0.02 -11.56
CA VAL A 95 -5.30 0.27 -11.80
C VAL A 95 -5.52 0.99 -13.13
N GLY A 96 -4.64 1.95 -13.49
CA GLY A 96 -4.73 2.63 -14.79
C GLY A 96 -4.65 1.68 -15.98
N GLN A 97 -3.70 0.74 -15.96
CA GLN A 97 -3.55 -0.26 -17.00
C GLN A 97 -4.74 -1.24 -17.08
N TYR A 98 -5.37 -1.58 -15.95
CA TYR A 98 -6.62 -2.35 -15.98
C TYR A 98 -7.76 -1.54 -16.62
N VAL A 99 -7.90 -0.28 -16.23
CA VAL A 99 -8.94 0.61 -16.79
C VAL A 99 -8.76 0.79 -18.29
N GLU A 100 -7.54 1.02 -18.77
CA GLU A 100 -7.23 1.12 -20.21
C GLU A 100 -7.59 -0.18 -20.94
N TRP A 101 -7.21 -1.32 -20.39
CA TRP A 101 -7.50 -2.63 -20.98
C TRP A 101 -8.99 -2.90 -21.06
N LEU A 102 -9.78 -2.58 -20.02
CA LEU A 102 -11.23 -2.74 -20.00
C LEU A 102 -11.93 -1.78 -20.97
N ARG A 103 -11.50 -0.52 -21.01
CA ARG A 103 -12.01 0.48 -21.97
C ARG A 103 -11.78 0.07 -23.44
N SER A 104 -10.60 -0.50 -23.74
CA SER A 104 -10.30 -0.98 -25.11
C SER A 104 -11.26 -2.09 -25.57
N ARG A 105 -11.90 -2.78 -24.64
CA ARG A 105 -12.90 -3.85 -24.89
C ARG A 105 -14.35 -3.37 -24.73
N ARG A 106 -14.55 -2.08 -24.44
CA ARG A 106 -15.88 -1.52 -24.12
C ARG A 106 -16.57 -2.27 -22.98
N ALA A 107 -15.78 -2.81 -22.05
CA ALA A 107 -16.29 -3.55 -20.90
C ALA A 107 -16.79 -2.59 -19.82
N GLU A 108 -17.88 -2.96 -19.16
CA GLU A 108 -18.36 -2.26 -17.98
C GLU A 108 -17.48 -2.62 -16.78
N PHE A 109 -17.06 -1.59 -16.00
CA PHE A 109 -16.25 -1.77 -14.82
C PHE A 109 -16.51 -0.71 -13.77
N GLU A 110 -16.17 -1.03 -12.54
CA GLU A 110 -16.17 -0.10 -11.40
C GLU A 110 -14.85 -0.22 -10.65
N VAL A 111 -14.25 0.93 -10.30
CA VAL A 111 -13.11 0.99 -9.37
C VAL A 111 -13.64 1.43 -8.01
N ILE A 112 -13.47 0.56 -7.01
CA ILE A 112 -13.96 0.79 -5.65
C ILE A 112 -12.75 1.12 -4.77
N PRO A 113 -12.71 2.31 -4.14
CA PRO A 113 -11.60 2.72 -3.31
C PRO A 113 -11.49 1.85 -2.06
N GLY A 114 -10.29 1.80 -1.50
CA GLY A 114 -10.00 1.12 -0.25
C GLY A 114 -9.25 2.01 0.74
N VAL A 115 -9.20 1.61 2.00
CA VAL A 115 -8.38 2.30 3.00
C VAL A 115 -6.92 1.94 2.77
N SER A 116 -6.10 2.93 2.42
CA SER A 116 -4.66 2.71 2.30
C SER A 116 -4.06 2.27 3.64
N SER A 117 -3.06 1.41 3.58
CA SER A 117 -2.41 0.84 4.77
C SER A 117 -1.79 1.90 5.69
N TRP A 118 -1.30 3.03 5.15
CA TRP A 118 -0.79 4.13 5.98
C TRP A 118 -1.90 4.89 6.71
N MET A 119 -3.09 5.05 6.09
CA MET A 119 -4.24 5.63 6.77
C MET A 119 -4.76 4.71 7.89
N ALA A 120 -4.76 3.41 7.64
CA ALA A 120 -5.08 2.43 8.68
C ALA A 120 -4.06 2.48 9.84
N LEU A 121 -2.77 2.66 9.53
CA LEU A 121 -1.72 2.85 10.53
C LEU A 121 -1.94 4.13 11.34
N CYS A 122 -2.26 5.25 10.69
CA CYS A 122 -2.56 6.51 11.39
C CYS A 122 -3.72 6.33 12.37
N ALA A 123 -4.80 5.69 11.93
CA ALA A 123 -5.96 5.41 12.78
C ALA A 123 -5.61 4.50 13.95
N ALA A 124 -4.85 3.43 13.72
CA ALA A 124 -4.43 2.49 14.76
C ALA A 124 -3.43 3.11 15.75
N ALA A 125 -2.56 4.00 15.28
CA ALA A 125 -1.61 4.73 16.12
C ALA A 125 -2.23 5.98 16.78
N GLY A 126 -3.43 6.42 16.38
CA GLY A 126 -4.07 7.61 16.91
C GLY A 126 -3.32 8.90 16.55
N VAL A 127 -2.83 9.02 15.30
CA VAL A 127 -2.05 10.18 14.84
C VAL A 127 -2.70 10.89 13.68
N ASP A 128 -2.51 12.22 13.64
CA ASP A 128 -2.84 13.09 12.52
C ASP A 128 -1.55 13.51 11.81
N MET A 129 -1.54 13.40 10.49
CA MET A 129 -0.37 13.76 9.69
C MET A 129 -0.35 15.22 9.25
N THR A 130 -1.46 15.94 9.42
CA THR A 130 -1.64 17.32 8.95
C THR A 130 -1.87 18.29 10.10
N VAL A 131 -1.04 18.20 11.14
CA VAL A 131 -1.16 19.05 12.34
C VAL A 131 -0.75 20.49 12.01
N LEU A 132 -1.66 21.43 12.27
CA LEU A 132 -1.45 22.86 12.06
C LEU A 132 -0.20 23.34 12.81
N GLY A 133 0.67 24.05 12.10
CA GLY A 133 1.94 24.58 12.64
C GLY A 133 3.07 23.54 12.74
N THR A 134 2.83 22.28 12.33
CA THR A 134 3.85 21.23 12.33
C THR A 134 4.09 20.70 10.92
N SER A 135 3.10 20.10 10.30
CA SER A 135 3.17 19.65 8.91
C SER A 135 1.84 19.91 8.20
N GLN A 136 1.92 20.57 7.06
CA GLN A 136 0.75 20.83 6.21
C GLN A 136 0.85 20.10 4.86
N ALA A 137 1.86 19.24 4.72
CA ALA A 137 2.10 18.47 3.52
C ALA A 137 2.42 17.02 3.91
N ILE A 138 1.98 16.10 3.08
CA ILE A 138 2.29 14.68 3.19
C ILE A 138 3.05 14.28 1.94
N LEU A 139 4.18 13.63 2.12
CA LEU A 139 4.95 13.00 1.04
C LEU A 139 4.89 11.48 1.21
N ALA A 140 4.22 10.82 0.28
CA ALA A 140 4.11 9.36 0.27
C ALA A 140 5.00 8.77 -0.82
N LEU A 141 5.89 7.87 -0.46
CA LEU A 141 6.91 7.30 -1.35
C LEU A 141 6.92 5.78 -1.27
N SER A 142 7.07 5.11 -2.41
CA SER A 142 7.43 3.69 -2.47
C SER A 142 8.88 3.57 -2.93
N LEU A 143 9.79 3.29 -2.01
CA LEU A 143 11.22 3.23 -2.30
C LEU A 143 11.55 2.12 -3.30
N GLU A 144 10.92 0.95 -3.19
CA GLU A 144 11.11 -0.15 -4.14
C GLU A 144 10.74 0.24 -5.57
N ARG A 145 9.64 0.98 -5.76
CA ARG A 145 9.25 1.46 -7.10
C ARG A 145 10.22 2.48 -7.66
N MET A 146 10.70 3.38 -6.82
CA MET A 146 11.71 4.35 -7.24
C MET A 146 12.98 3.65 -7.72
N LEU A 147 13.42 2.61 -7.01
CA LEU A 147 14.53 1.75 -7.44
C LEU A 147 14.25 1.03 -8.77
N THR A 148 13.03 0.55 -8.94
CA THR A 148 12.65 -0.22 -10.14
C THR A 148 12.71 0.62 -11.40
N VAL A 149 12.29 1.89 -11.33
CA VAL A 149 12.29 2.81 -12.49
C VAL A 149 13.63 3.52 -12.70
N SER A 150 14.52 3.47 -11.73
CA SER A 150 15.87 4.04 -11.88
C SER A 150 16.72 3.19 -12.81
N ALA A 151 17.39 3.83 -13.77
CA ALA A 151 18.23 3.14 -14.76
C ALA A 151 19.40 2.37 -14.14
N ASP A 152 19.97 2.91 -13.07
CA ASP A 152 21.12 2.32 -12.35
C ASP A 152 20.69 1.51 -11.09
N LYS A 153 19.40 1.35 -10.88
CA LYS A 153 18.83 0.69 -9.68
C LYS A 153 19.25 1.32 -8.37
N LYS A 154 19.44 2.64 -8.36
CA LYS A 154 19.76 3.42 -7.17
C LYS A 154 18.70 4.49 -6.92
N LEU A 155 18.49 4.82 -5.65
CA LEU A 155 17.67 5.97 -5.27
C LEU A 155 18.45 7.26 -5.49
N ASP A 156 17.78 8.27 -6.03
CA ASP A 156 18.29 9.63 -6.01
C ASP A 156 17.99 10.28 -4.65
N TRP A 157 18.89 10.05 -3.69
CA TRP A 157 18.79 10.61 -2.35
C TRP A 157 18.82 12.14 -2.33
N THR A 158 19.45 12.77 -3.32
CA THR A 158 19.48 14.23 -3.46
C THR A 158 18.11 14.78 -3.80
N ALA A 159 17.44 14.21 -4.80
CA ALA A 159 16.09 14.62 -5.18
C ALA A 159 15.08 14.35 -4.05
N LEU A 160 15.23 13.24 -3.32
CA LEU A 160 14.40 12.95 -2.14
C LEU A 160 14.65 13.97 -1.03
N GLY A 161 15.91 14.35 -0.78
CA GLY A 161 16.28 15.37 0.19
C GLY A 161 15.65 16.72 -0.14
N GLU A 162 15.69 17.14 -1.41
CA GLU A 162 15.03 18.37 -1.87
C GLU A 162 13.51 18.34 -1.61
N ALA A 163 12.84 17.22 -1.90
CA ALA A 163 11.41 17.08 -1.64
C ALA A 163 11.07 17.15 -0.14
N CYS A 164 11.99 16.73 0.73
CA CYS A 164 11.83 16.72 2.18
C CYS A 164 12.28 18.02 2.89
N LYS A 165 12.86 19.00 2.19
CA LYS A 165 13.39 20.25 2.79
C LYS A 165 12.44 21.00 3.71
N LYS A 166 11.15 20.96 3.41
CA LYS A 166 10.11 21.61 4.24
C LYS A 166 9.55 20.65 5.30
N ARG A 167 10.20 19.53 5.52
CA ARG A 167 9.83 18.52 6.51
C ARG A 167 8.34 18.14 6.46
N PRO A 168 7.84 17.64 5.32
CA PRO A 168 6.48 17.11 5.26
C PRO A 168 6.35 15.92 6.20
N ALA A 169 5.13 15.57 6.58
CA ALA A 169 4.89 14.24 7.13
C ALA A 169 5.24 13.21 6.04
N LEU A 170 6.12 12.26 6.34
CA LEU A 170 6.67 11.34 5.36
C LEU A 170 6.08 9.94 5.55
N VAL A 171 5.60 9.35 4.47
CA VAL A 171 5.13 7.95 4.44
C VAL A 171 6.04 7.16 3.52
N LEU A 172 6.63 6.11 4.03
CA LEU A 172 7.51 5.22 3.28
C LEU A 172 6.88 3.83 3.17
N PHE A 173 6.61 3.44 1.93
CA PHE A 173 6.20 2.08 1.57
C PHE A 173 7.38 1.30 1.05
N GLN A 174 7.38 -0.02 1.30
CA GLN A 174 8.33 -0.94 0.68
C GLN A 174 9.79 -0.48 0.82
N SER A 175 10.18 -0.11 2.03
CA SER A 175 11.51 0.44 2.35
C SER A 175 12.57 -0.63 2.65
N TYR A 176 12.24 -1.91 2.50
CA TYR A 176 13.13 -3.02 2.88
C TYR A 176 14.49 -2.99 2.19
N ALA A 177 14.52 -2.74 0.88
CA ALA A 177 15.77 -2.73 0.11
C ALA A 177 16.75 -1.64 0.59
N GLU A 178 16.23 -0.52 1.09
CA GLU A 178 16.99 0.64 1.53
C GLU A 178 17.09 0.78 3.06
N ARG A 179 16.72 -0.26 3.82
CA ARG A 179 16.66 -0.22 5.29
C ARG A 179 17.99 0.16 5.96
N ALA A 180 19.10 -0.12 5.31
CA ALA A 180 20.42 0.23 5.83
C ALA A 180 20.79 1.71 5.64
N SER A 181 20.35 2.32 4.52
CA SER A 181 20.66 3.71 4.16
C SER A 181 19.65 4.70 4.74
N LEU A 182 18.42 4.24 4.95
CA LEU A 182 17.30 5.08 5.35
C LEU A 182 17.51 5.83 6.68
N PRO A 183 18.07 5.23 7.76
CA PRO A 183 18.29 5.94 9.01
C PRO A 183 19.20 7.16 8.87
N ALA A 184 20.31 7.04 8.15
CA ALA A 184 21.23 8.15 7.91
C ALA A 184 20.55 9.27 7.12
N PHE A 185 19.87 8.92 6.03
CA PHE A 185 19.11 9.87 5.20
C PHE A 185 18.08 10.65 6.01
N LEU A 186 17.31 9.97 6.86
CA LEU A 186 16.28 10.62 7.68
C LEU A 186 16.89 11.56 8.73
N SER A 187 18.06 11.20 9.30
CA SER A 187 18.77 12.03 10.28
C SER A 187 19.26 13.36 9.71
N ASP A 188 19.57 13.40 8.41
CA ASP A 188 19.97 14.63 7.72
C ASP A 188 18.81 15.59 7.47
N LEU A 189 17.57 15.09 7.48
CA LEU A 189 16.38 15.84 7.09
C LEU A 189 15.47 16.22 8.25
N TYR A 190 15.35 15.36 9.23
CA TYR A 190 14.40 15.52 10.33
C TYR A 190 15.11 15.65 11.66
N PRO A 191 14.60 16.48 12.59
CA PRO A 191 15.13 16.57 13.94
C PRO A 191 15.14 15.22 14.67
N PRO A 192 16.10 14.97 15.58
CA PRO A 192 16.24 13.69 16.27
C PRO A 192 15.04 13.33 17.17
N ASP A 193 14.26 14.31 17.58
CA ASP A 193 13.02 14.18 18.35
C ASP A 193 11.75 14.00 17.49
N SER A 194 11.90 13.98 16.15
CA SER A 194 10.79 13.64 15.25
C SER A 194 10.22 12.27 15.57
N GLU A 195 8.90 12.14 15.54
CA GLU A 195 8.25 10.87 15.83
C GLU A 195 8.32 9.95 14.62
N VAL A 196 8.76 8.72 14.84
CA VAL A 196 8.74 7.63 13.86
C VAL A 196 7.75 6.58 14.30
N ILE A 197 6.83 6.23 13.40
CA ILE A 197 5.83 5.18 13.61
C ILE A 197 6.08 4.09 12.59
N VAL A 198 6.31 2.87 13.06
CA VAL A 198 6.49 1.69 12.21
C VAL A 198 5.28 0.77 12.39
N GLY A 199 4.50 0.60 11.34
CA GLY A 199 3.37 -0.30 11.31
C GLY A 199 3.70 -1.59 10.57
N TYR A 200 3.90 -2.67 11.30
CA TYR A 200 4.12 -4.00 10.74
C TYR A 200 2.80 -4.72 10.58
N LYS A 201 2.52 -5.22 9.38
CA LYS A 201 1.33 -6.00 9.04
C LYS A 201 0.04 -5.38 9.60
N VAL A 202 -0.17 -4.10 9.36
CA VAL A 202 -1.35 -3.38 9.84
C VAL A 202 -2.62 -4.12 9.46
N SER A 203 -3.53 -4.30 10.40
CA SER A 203 -4.79 -5.07 10.31
C SER A 203 -4.67 -6.61 10.39
N TRP A 204 -3.48 -7.15 10.43
CA TRP A 204 -3.26 -8.59 10.55
C TRP A 204 -3.30 -9.05 12.03
N PRO A 205 -3.50 -10.35 12.30
CA PRO A 205 -3.51 -10.84 13.70
C PRO A 205 -2.18 -10.61 14.44
N ASP A 206 -1.07 -10.55 13.71
CA ASP A 206 0.28 -10.30 14.22
C ASP A 206 0.74 -8.84 14.01
N GLU A 207 -0.21 -7.91 13.89
CA GLU A 207 0.04 -6.46 13.82
C GLU A 207 0.94 -6.00 14.96
N LYS A 208 1.95 -5.18 14.62
CA LYS A 208 2.77 -4.44 15.60
C LYS A 208 2.87 -2.99 15.19
N ILE A 209 2.65 -2.10 16.15
CA ILE A 209 2.84 -0.67 15.97
C ILE A 209 3.92 -0.22 16.94
N LEU A 210 5.03 0.25 16.40
CA LEU A 210 6.14 0.77 17.17
C LEU A 210 6.15 2.29 17.03
N ARG A 211 6.31 3.00 18.16
CA ARG A 211 6.47 4.46 18.19
C ARG A 211 7.76 4.80 18.90
N MET A 212 8.58 5.65 18.30
CA MET A 212 9.85 6.05 18.85
C MET A 212 10.28 7.40 18.29
N GLN A 213 11.29 8.02 18.90
CA GLN A 213 11.95 9.18 18.32
C GLN A 213 12.88 8.73 17.18
N LEU A 214 13.15 9.63 16.22
CA LEU A 214 14.06 9.35 15.11
C LEU A 214 15.46 8.96 15.61
N SER A 215 15.96 9.59 16.66
CA SER A 215 17.22 9.23 17.30
C SER A 215 17.30 7.77 17.74
N ALA A 216 16.19 7.22 18.27
CA ALA A 216 16.10 5.81 18.65
C ALA A 216 15.96 4.90 17.42
N PHE A 217 15.19 5.32 16.41
CA PHE A 217 15.01 4.59 15.15
C PHE A 217 16.34 4.40 14.41
N VAL A 218 17.19 5.43 14.40
CA VAL A 218 18.51 5.40 13.75
C VAL A 218 19.45 4.38 14.41
N GLN A 219 19.34 4.24 15.74
CA GLN A 219 20.14 3.28 16.50
C GLN A 219 19.60 1.84 16.42
N GLN A 220 18.30 1.70 16.18
CA GLN A 220 17.62 0.43 16.11
C GLN A 220 17.50 -0.03 14.65
N GLN A 221 18.32 -0.97 14.22
CA GLN A 221 18.11 -1.62 12.93
C GLN A 221 16.82 -2.41 12.98
N LEU A 222 15.88 -2.10 12.06
CA LEU A 222 14.70 -2.92 11.88
C LEU A 222 15.12 -4.32 11.42
N GLY A 223 14.73 -5.34 12.17
CA GLY A 223 14.93 -6.73 11.77
C GLY A 223 14.27 -7.00 10.40
N ASP A 224 14.81 -7.94 9.65
CA ASP A 224 14.40 -8.24 8.27
C ASP A 224 12.89 -8.46 8.10
N ASP A 225 12.26 -9.20 8.99
CA ASP A 225 10.82 -9.44 8.95
C ASP A 225 9.99 -8.16 9.12
N LEU A 226 10.39 -7.31 10.07
CA LEU A 226 9.73 -6.01 10.31
C LEU A 226 9.87 -5.09 9.09
N ALA A 227 11.07 -4.97 8.54
CA ALA A 227 11.32 -4.08 7.42
C ALA A 227 10.53 -4.47 6.15
N LYS A 228 10.34 -5.77 5.92
CA LYS A 228 9.71 -6.29 4.69
C LYS A 228 8.21 -6.01 4.58
N HIS A 229 7.50 -5.96 5.70
CA HIS A 229 6.03 -5.84 5.74
C HIS A 229 5.56 -4.62 6.52
N SER A 230 6.43 -3.60 6.63
CA SER A 230 6.14 -2.40 7.38
C SER A 230 5.91 -1.19 6.50
N ILE A 231 5.14 -0.27 7.06
CA ILE A 231 5.04 1.11 6.62
C ILE A 231 5.70 1.96 7.69
N ILE A 232 6.49 2.93 7.26
CA ILE A 232 7.16 3.88 8.16
C ILE A 232 6.54 5.25 7.94
N ILE A 233 6.13 5.89 9.03
CA ILE A 233 5.65 7.27 9.03
C ILE A 233 6.61 8.10 9.89
N ILE A 234 7.04 9.24 9.37
CA ILE A 234 7.81 10.24 10.09
C ILE A 234 6.95 11.49 10.24
N LEU A 235 6.72 11.89 11.49
CA LEU A 235 6.03 13.13 11.82
C LEU A 235 7.06 14.15 12.30
N PRO A 236 7.18 15.31 11.62
CA PRO A 236 8.10 16.36 12.07
C PRO A 236 7.60 16.95 13.39
N THR A 237 8.53 17.32 14.25
CA THR A 237 8.23 18.09 15.46
C THR A 237 7.92 19.55 15.11
N LYS A 238 7.18 20.21 16.00
CA LYS A 238 6.98 21.66 15.88
C LYS A 238 8.34 22.35 15.87
N PRO A 239 8.56 23.36 15.00
CA PRO A 239 9.73 24.19 15.11
C PRO A 239 9.81 24.74 16.53
N THR A 240 10.96 24.61 17.17
CA THR A 240 11.22 25.30 18.44
C THR A 240 11.16 26.81 18.15
N PRO A 241 10.43 27.59 18.96
CA PRO A 241 10.29 29.04 18.75
C PRO A 241 11.62 29.78 18.84
#